data_440bfa362e3d36ce984b29f45e729914
#
_entry.id   440bfa362e3d36ce984b29f45e729914
#
_cell.length_a   1.000
_cell.length_b   1.000
_cell.length_c   1.000
_cell.angle_alpha   90.00
_cell.angle_beta   90.00
_cell.angle_gamma   90.00
#
_symmetry.space_group_name_H-M   'P 1'
#
loop_
_entity.id
_entity.type
_entity.pdbx_description
1 polymer ?
#
loop_
_entity_poly.entity_id
_entity_poly.type
_entity_poly.pdbx_seq_one_letter_code
_entity_poly.pdbx_strand_id
1 'polypeptide(L)'
;MIQNTTTEIAVVGAGIVGICTSYFLQQSGFKVTLIDKEQPGTMTSYGHACTFADYANVPVNSPSLFRDIPQMLFRKDGPLCVDFFYIIKNLPWAIKFLKNCQKEKVEKIASSLADLLHHSRLSYDEIFKEVKVSEFIKNEENIYIYDSKKSYEQAAYSTSLRNNNNIKVKELNKREIHDLEPNLASVYYAGHLFVGSRHTTNPLAISKKIFESFLEGGGEFINKNVDNLTSSQELIELSLQEKKIKFDQVVICTGAWSKSLAKMIGDDFPLDTERGYHVLFDSDKKLINRPVGWSTSGFYLVQMEEGIRAAGTVEIAGLNKPLNQKRINMIENQARKILPELGPVKSSWMGRRPTLPDAKPIIGRSPQNKNVMYAFGHQHIGWTLAAVTGKAINELAKGSQPNFDISAFSPNRFN
;
A
#
# COMPACT_ATOMS: atom_id res chain seq x y z
N MET A 1 6.57 0.89 46.24
CA MET A 1 6.46 -0.13 45.14
C MET A 1 5.86 0.59 43.95
N ILE A 2 6.71 0.94 42.96
CA ILE A 2 6.23 1.44 41.67
C ILE A 2 5.57 0.23 41.02
N GLN A 3 4.25 0.19 40.91
CA GLN A 3 3.59 -0.76 40.02
C GLN A 3 4.12 -0.51 38.62
N ASN A 4 4.90 -1.42 38.09
CA ASN A 4 5.25 -1.47 36.67
C ASN A 4 3.94 -1.78 35.89
N THR A 5 3.10 -0.75 35.71
CA THR A 5 1.92 -0.88 34.87
C THR A 5 2.39 -0.97 33.42
N THR A 6 2.17 -2.10 32.80
CA THR A 6 2.47 -2.30 31.38
C THR A 6 1.65 -1.30 30.56
N THR A 7 2.29 -0.50 29.73
CA THR A 7 1.62 0.49 28.87
C THR A 7 0.61 -0.18 27.96
N GLU A 8 -0.63 0.31 27.99
CA GLU A 8 -1.74 -0.18 27.15
C GLU A 8 -1.86 0.65 25.88
N ILE A 9 -1.77 -0.01 24.72
CA ILE A 9 -1.79 0.63 23.40
C ILE A 9 -2.96 0.10 22.58
N ALA A 10 -3.82 1.00 22.07
CA ALA A 10 -4.77 0.63 21.04
C ALA A 10 -4.17 0.87 19.64
N VAL A 11 -4.32 -0.10 18.75
CA VAL A 11 -4.07 0.06 17.31
C VAL A 11 -5.41 0.04 16.60
N VAL A 12 -5.79 1.15 15.97
CA VAL A 12 -7.06 1.28 15.28
C VAL A 12 -6.85 1.08 13.78
N GLY A 13 -7.46 0.00 13.25
CA GLY A 13 -7.31 -0.44 11.86
C GLY A 13 -6.52 -1.74 11.72
N ALA A 14 -7.19 -2.83 11.34
CA ALA A 14 -6.61 -4.17 11.16
C ALA A 14 -6.25 -4.49 9.69
N GLY A 15 -5.86 -3.47 8.91
CA GLY A 15 -5.12 -3.68 7.67
C GLY A 15 -3.71 -4.18 7.97
N ILE A 16 -2.94 -4.56 6.94
CA ILE A 16 -1.59 -5.12 7.13
C ILE A 16 -0.66 -4.20 7.92
N VAL A 17 -0.78 -2.87 7.79
CA VAL A 17 0.01 -1.90 8.56
C VAL A 17 -0.33 -2.01 10.05
N GLY A 18 -1.62 -2.04 10.41
CA GLY A 18 -2.04 -2.19 11.81
C GLY A 18 -1.67 -3.57 12.38
N ILE A 19 -1.80 -4.63 11.60
CA ILE A 19 -1.39 -5.99 11.99
C ILE A 19 0.10 -6.05 12.31
N CYS A 20 0.98 -5.57 11.40
CA CYS A 20 2.42 -5.53 11.64
C CYS A 20 2.79 -4.60 12.82
N THR A 21 2.09 -3.48 12.96
CA THR A 21 2.29 -2.56 14.09
C THR A 21 1.94 -3.24 15.42
N SER A 22 0.78 -3.89 15.49
CA SER A 22 0.35 -4.61 16.68
C SER A 22 1.32 -5.75 17.06
N TYR A 23 1.80 -6.48 16.05
CA TYR A 23 2.79 -7.52 16.24
C TYR A 23 4.07 -6.98 16.89
N PHE A 24 4.70 -5.93 16.33
CA PHE A 24 5.95 -5.40 16.88
C PHE A 24 5.77 -4.78 18.26
N LEU A 25 4.66 -4.09 18.52
CA LEU A 25 4.35 -3.53 19.83
C LEU A 25 4.21 -4.65 20.87
N GLN A 26 3.45 -5.69 20.56
CA GLN A 26 3.24 -6.84 21.44
C GLN A 26 4.54 -7.57 21.72
N GLN A 27 5.40 -7.83 20.71
CA GLN A 27 6.72 -8.43 20.87
C GLN A 27 7.67 -7.60 21.75
N SER A 28 7.40 -6.31 21.88
CA SER A 28 8.16 -5.40 22.76
C SER A 28 7.61 -5.32 24.18
N GLY A 29 6.58 -6.12 24.51
CA GLY A 29 6.01 -6.22 25.86
C GLY A 29 4.90 -5.21 26.17
N PHE A 30 4.40 -4.46 25.19
CA PHE A 30 3.21 -3.64 25.38
C PHE A 30 1.95 -4.51 25.45
N LYS A 31 0.95 -4.09 26.22
CA LYS A 31 -0.39 -4.67 26.17
C LYS A 31 -1.15 -4.01 25.01
N VAL A 32 -1.41 -4.78 23.95
CA VAL A 32 -1.92 -4.25 22.67
C VAL A 32 -3.32 -4.76 22.39
N THR A 33 -4.23 -3.83 22.10
CA THR A 33 -5.57 -4.11 21.59
C THR A 33 -5.70 -3.58 20.17
N LEU A 34 -5.84 -4.50 19.20
CA LEU A 34 -6.14 -4.17 17.80
C LEU A 34 -7.67 -4.02 17.62
N ILE A 35 -8.10 -2.94 16.98
CA ILE A 35 -9.53 -2.61 16.85
C ILE A 35 -9.87 -2.34 15.39
N ASP A 36 -10.82 -3.06 14.81
CA ASP A 36 -11.38 -2.79 13.48
C ASP A 36 -12.82 -3.32 13.40
N LYS A 37 -13.65 -2.68 12.60
CA LYS A 37 -15.01 -3.16 12.29
C LYS A 37 -15.01 -4.34 11.32
N GLU A 38 -13.95 -4.48 10.53
CA GLU A 38 -13.77 -5.55 9.54
C GLU A 38 -12.84 -6.63 10.07
N GLN A 39 -12.85 -7.79 9.42
CA GLN A 39 -11.91 -8.87 9.76
C GLN A 39 -10.47 -8.49 9.34
N PRO A 40 -9.45 -8.91 10.10
CA PRO A 40 -8.06 -8.55 9.83
C PRO A 40 -7.61 -8.91 8.40
N GLY A 41 -6.99 -7.95 7.72
CA GLY A 41 -6.40 -8.10 6.39
C GLY A 41 -7.37 -8.14 5.21
N THR A 42 -8.69 -8.12 5.42
CA THR A 42 -9.70 -8.37 4.38
C THR A 42 -10.02 -7.17 3.48
N MET A 43 -9.63 -5.96 3.88
CA MET A 43 -9.92 -4.75 3.11
C MET A 43 -8.85 -4.45 2.05
N THR A 44 -8.32 -3.24 1.99
CA THR A 44 -7.36 -2.81 0.95
C THR A 44 -6.11 -3.70 0.89
N SER A 45 -5.71 -4.30 2.01
CA SER A 45 -4.58 -5.23 2.10
C SER A 45 -4.81 -6.57 1.38
N TYR A 46 -6.06 -6.99 1.15
CA TYR A 46 -6.38 -8.20 0.39
C TYR A 46 -6.16 -8.03 -1.10
N GLY A 47 -6.61 -6.90 -1.66
CA GLY A 47 -6.85 -6.77 -3.10
C GLY A 47 -5.70 -6.22 -3.95
N HIS A 48 -4.48 -6.14 -3.41
CA HIS A 48 -3.33 -5.58 -4.12
C HIS A 48 -2.70 -6.57 -5.12
N ALA A 49 -1.65 -6.10 -5.83
CA ALA A 49 -0.93 -6.86 -6.85
C ALA A 49 0.06 -7.90 -6.30
N CYS A 50 -0.02 -8.25 -5.04
CA CYS A 50 0.72 -9.33 -4.36
C CYS A 50 2.26 -9.20 -4.38
N THR A 51 2.80 -8.05 -4.77
CA THR A 51 4.24 -7.81 -4.84
C THR A 51 4.79 -7.21 -3.55
N PHE A 52 5.94 -7.67 -3.10
CA PHE A 52 6.81 -6.92 -2.20
C PHE A 52 7.64 -5.99 -3.08
N ALA A 53 7.16 -4.78 -3.27
CA ALA A 53 7.64 -3.86 -4.28
C ALA A 53 8.76 -2.96 -3.71
N ASP A 54 9.86 -3.55 -3.28
CA ASP A 54 11.04 -2.82 -2.75
C ASP A 54 11.65 -1.86 -3.81
N TYR A 55 11.24 -2.03 -5.08
CA TYR A 55 11.61 -1.19 -6.23
C TYR A 55 10.66 0.00 -6.47
N ALA A 56 9.59 0.14 -5.70
CA ALA A 56 8.52 1.11 -5.95
C ALA A 56 8.76 2.48 -5.30
N ASN A 57 10.01 2.97 -5.37
CA ASN A 57 10.39 4.30 -4.87
C ASN A 57 9.90 5.45 -5.78
N VAL A 58 9.53 5.17 -7.02
CA VAL A 58 9.04 6.20 -7.95
C VAL A 58 7.58 6.53 -7.59
N PRO A 59 7.29 7.77 -7.17
CA PRO A 59 5.94 8.14 -6.76
C PRO A 59 4.99 8.21 -7.97
N VAL A 60 3.69 8.16 -7.70
CA VAL A 60 2.65 8.40 -8.72
C VAL A 60 2.68 9.84 -9.27
N ASN A 61 3.23 10.77 -8.49
CA ASN A 61 3.55 12.11 -8.94
C ASN A 61 4.60 12.02 -10.06
N SER A 62 4.30 12.55 -11.24
CA SER A 62 5.22 12.54 -12.37
C SER A 62 5.31 13.92 -13.01
N PRO A 63 6.51 14.38 -13.40
CA PRO A 63 6.65 15.61 -14.16
C PRO A 63 5.92 15.54 -15.52
N SER A 64 5.77 14.35 -16.09
CA SER A 64 5.05 14.14 -17.35
C SER A 64 3.53 14.33 -17.20
N LEU A 65 2.99 14.23 -15.98
CA LEU A 65 1.56 14.30 -15.72
C LEU A 65 0.94 15.59 -16.26
N PHE A 66 1.64 16.73 -16.15
CA PHE A 66 1.16 18.00 -16.71
C PHE A 66 0.89 17.94 -18.21
N ARG A 67 1.70 17.18 -18.95
CA ARG A 67 1.54 16.97 -20.39
C ARG A 67 0.48 15.92 -20.69
N ASP A 68 0.39 14.91 -19.81
CA ASP A 68 -0.40 13.70 -20.06
C ASP A 68 -1.86 13.84 -19.58
N ILE A 69 -2.17 14.79 -18.67
CA ILE A 69 -3.54 15.06 -18.15
C ILE A 69 -4.59 15.16 -19.27
N PRO A 70 -4.42 15.94 -20.36
CA PRO A 70 -5.44 16.01 -21.39
C PRO A 70 -5.76 14.66 -22.02
N GLN A 71 -4.72 13.87 -22.34
CA GLN A 71 -4.90 12.54 -22.91
C GLN A 71 -5.54 11.57 -21.89
N MET A 72 -5.19 11.67 -20.61
CA MET A 72 -5.76 10.84 -19.55
C MET A 72 -7.24 11.10 -19.30
N LEU A 73 -7.69 12.34 -19.40
CA LEU A 73 -9.09 12.70 -19.23
C LEU A 73 -9.98 12.20 -20.37
N PHE A 74 -9.45 12.10 -21.59
CA PHE A 74 -10.20 11.66 -22.77
C PHE A 74 -10.07 10.14 -23.05
N ARG A 75 -9.13 9.44 -22.47
CA ARG A 75 -8.95 7.98 -22.66
C ARG A 75 -9.88 7.20 -21.73
N LYS A 76 -10.95 6.64 -22.30
CA LYS A 76 -11.90 5.78 -21.55
C LYS A 76 -11.26 4.48 -21.02
N ASP A 77 -10.21 3.98 -21.70
CA ASP A 77 -9.54 2.71 -21.42
C ASP A 77 -8.12 2.90 -20.82
N GLY A 78 -7.83 4.09 -20.27
CA GLY A 78 -6.54 4.38 -19.65
C GLY A 78 -6.40 3.81 -18.23
N PRO A 79 -5.16 3.71 -17.72
CA PRO A 79 -4.90 3.25 -16.34
C PRO A 79 -5.45 4.18 -15.27
N LEU A 80 -5.64 5.46 -15.59
CA LEU A 80 -6.21 6.48 -14.70
C LEU A 80 -7.62 6.86 -15.16
N CYS A 81 -8.53 6.95 -14.20
CA CYS A 81 -9.88 7.50 -14.36
C CYS A 81 -10.11 8.56 -13.28
N VAL A 82 -10.71 9.68 -13.67
CA VAL A 82 -10.95 10.80 -12.77
C VAL A 82 -12.44 11.20 -12.83
N ASP A 83 -13.07 11.28 -11.66
CA ASP A 83 -14.38 11.88 -11.54
C ASP A 83 -14.22 13.40 -11.53
N PHE A 84 -14.67 14.05 -12.60
CA PHE A 84 -14.52 15.48 -12.79
C PHE A 84 -15.19 16.32 -11.69
N PHE A 85 -16.41 15.97 -11.30
CA PHE A 85 -17.12 16.68 -10.23
C PHE A 85 -16.44 16.49 -8.86
N TYR A 86 -15.88 15.30 -8.63
CA TYR A 86 -15.13 15.04 -7.42
C TYR A 86 -13.86 15.90 -7.33
N ILE A 87 -13.11 16.02 -8.41
CA ILE A 87 -11.87 16.83 -8.45
C ILE A 87 -12.18 18.32 -8.23
N ILE A 88 -13.25 18.84 -8.82
CA ILE A 88 -13.64 20.26 -8.59
C ILE A 88 -13.93 20.50 -7.10
N LYS A 89 -14.62 19.59 -6.43
CA LYS A 89 -14.91 19.70 -5.00
C LYS A 89 -13.65 19.58 -4.13
N ASN A 90 -12.62 18.89 -4.62
CA ASN A 90 -11.35 18.64 -3.91
C ASN A 90 -10.17 19.37 -4.57
N LEU A 91 -10.43 20.50 -5.22
CA LEU A 91 -9.41 21.29 -5.92
C LEU A 91 -8.17 21.63 -5.07
N PRO A 92 -8.28 21.96 -3.77
CA PRO A 92 -7.11 22.20 -2.93
C PRO A 92 -6.18 20.99 -2.85
N TRP A 93 -6.72 19.76 -2.78
CA TRP A 93 -5.94 18.54 -2.80
C TRP A 93 -5.24 18.36 -4.16
N ALA A 94 -5.99 18.52 -5.26
CA ALA A 94 -5.45 18.39 -6.62
C ALA A 94 -4.30 19.37 -6.87
N ILE A 95 -4.43 20.62 -6.43
CA ILE A 95 -3.36 21.63 -6.53
C ILE A 95 -2.12 21.21 -5.73
N LYS A 96 -2.30 20.72 -4.50
CA LYS A 96 -1.19 20.21 -3.68
C LYS A 96 -0.50 19.02 -4.37
N PHE A 97 -1.28 18.10 -4.96
CA PHE A 97 -0.75 16.96 -5.70
C PHE A 97 0.07 17.41 -6.91
N LEU A 98 -0.46 18.29 -7.74
CA LEU A 98 0.23 18.83 -8.92
C LEU A 98 1.52 19.59 -8.53
N LYS A 99 1.51 20.36 -7.44
CA LYS A 99 2.72 21.02 -6.93
C LYS A 99 3.83 20.03 -6.56
N ASN A 100 3.50 18.78 -6.23
CA ASN A 100 4.46 17.72 -5.95
C ASN A 100 4.88 16.93 -7.20
N CYS A 101 4.37 17.25 -8.39
CA CYS A 101 4.81 16.67 -9.67
C CYS A 101 6.05 17.40 -10.28
N GLN A 102 6.58 18.41 -9.62
CA GLN A 102 7.81 19.08 -10.06
C GLN A 102 9.01 18.13 -9.91
N LYS A 103 9.91 18.13 -10.90
CA LYS A 103 11.04 17.19 -11.00
C LYS A 103 11.83 17.06 -9.69
N GLU A 104 12.26 18.19 -9.12
CA GLU A 104 13.05 18.21 -7.88
C GLU A 104 12.30 17.60 -6.68
N LYS A 105 10.97 17.82 -6.61
CA LYS A 105 10.14 17.22 -5.56
C LYS A 105 9.98 15.73 -5.77
N VAL A 106 9.77 15.29 -7.00
CA VAL A 106 9.68 13.87 -7.36
C VAL A 106 10.97 13.14 -7.00
N GLU A 107 12.13 13.73 -7.29
CA GLU A 107 13.44 13.17 -6.92
C GLU A 107 13.61 13.05 -5.40
N LYS A 108 13.22 14.07 -4.63
CA LYS A 108 13.25 14.04 -3.16
C LYS A 108 12.28 12.99 -2.59
N ILE A 109 11.07 12.91 -3.13
CA ILE A 109 10.09 11.90 -2.72
C ILE A 109 10.64 10.50 -3.02
N ALA A 110 11.20 10.29 -4.22
CA ALA A 110 11.77 9.01 -4.63
C ALA A 110 12.93 8.57 -3.73
N SER A 111 13.80 9.49 -3.33
CA SER A 111 14.89 9.21 -2.39
C SER A 111 14.34 8.83 -1.02
N SER A 112 13.44 9.63 -0.45
CA SER A 112 12.85 9.32 0.88
C SER A 112 12.12 7.96 0.89
N LEU A 113 11.39 7.63 -0.19
CA LEU A 113 10.72 6.33 -0.29
C LEU A 113 11.74 5.19 -0.43
N ALA A 114 12.82 5.37 -1.18
CA ALA A 114 13.87 4.37 -1.32
C ALA A 114 14.53 4.06 0.04
N ASP A 115 14.84 5.09 0.85
CA ASP A 115 15.42 4.91 2.17
C ASP A 115 14.53 4.03 3.06
N LEU A 116 13.22 4.26 3.06
CA LEU A 116 12.27 3.45 3.81
C LEU A 116 12.12 2.03 3.23
N LEU A 117 12.07 1.91 1.89
CA LEU A 117 11.94 0.62 1.19
C LEU A 117 13.15 -0.30 1.42
N HIS A 118 14.36 0.23 1.55
CA HIS A 118 15.56 -0.56 1.86
C HIS A 118 15.46 -1.31 3.19
N HIS A 119 14.68 -0.79 4.15
CA HIS A 119 14.43 -1.44 5.44
C HIS A 119 13.21 -2.37 5.43
N SER A 120 12.39 -2.33 4.38
CA SER A 120 11.13 -3.07 4.29
C SER A 120 11.35 -4.59 4.35
N ARG A 121 12.26 -5.11 3.52
CA ARG A 121 12.54 -6.54 3.43
C ARG A 121 13.02 -7.11 4.75
N LEU A 122 14.02 -6.46 5.36
CA LEU A 122 14.59 -6.90 6.65
C LEU A 122 13.53 -6.90 7.77
N SER A 123 12.63 -5.90 7.76
CA SER A 123 11.56 -5.82 8.75
C SER A 123 10.53 -6.94 8.58
N TYR A 124 10.21 -7.33 7.35
CA TYR A 124 9.37 -8.51 7.10
C TYR A 124 10.08 -9.81 7.43
N ASP A 125 11.36 -9.93 7.10
CA ASP A 125 12.14 -11.15 7.39
C ASP A 125 12.25 -11.38 8.92
N GLU A 126 12.23 -10.32 9.74
CA GLU A 126 12.14 -10.40 11.18
C GLU A 126 10.82 -11.05 11.64
N ILE A 127 9.67 -10.64 11.07
CA ILE A 127 8.37 -11.29 11.32
C ILE A 127 8.38 -12.74 10.83
N PHE A 128 8.88 -12.99 9.62
CA PHE A 128 8.83 -14.30 8.97
C PHE A 128 9.78 -15.36 9.57
N LYS A 129 10.68 -14.96 10.45
CA LYS A 129 11.46 -15.93 11.27
C LYS A 129 10.57 -16.66 12.26
N GLU A 130 9.60 -15.96 12.84
CA GLU A 130 8.70 -16.49 13.86
C GLU A 130 7.38 -16.99 13.24
N VAL A 131 6.89 -16.30 12.21
CA VAL A 131 5.62 -16.61 11.54
C VAL A 131 5.86 -17.45 10.30
N LYS A 132 5.32 -18.67 10.27
CA LYS A 132 5.48 -19.62 9.15
C LYS A 132 4.62 -19.23 7.96
N VAL A 133 5.22 -18.50 7.00
CA VAL A 133 4.57 -18.00 5.77
C VAL A 133 5.35 -18.29 4.50
N SER A 134 6.45 -19.03 4.59
CA SER A 134 7.38 -19.30 3.46
C SER A 134 6.68 -19.93 2.24
N GLU A 135 5.68 -20.75 2.45
CA GLU A 135 4.89 -21.37 1.39
C GLU A 135 4.18 -20.37 0.47
N PHE A 136 3.77 -19.21 1.02
CA PHE A 136 3.08 -18.15 0.29
C PHE A 136 4.04 -17.14 -0.37
N ILE A 137 5.34 -17.23 -0.09
CA ILE A 137 6.34 -16.28 -0.63
C ILE A 137 7.08 -16.93 -1.79
N LYS A 138 7.19 -16.18 -2.89
CA LYS A 138 7.89 -16.60 -4.09
C LYS A 138 8.99 -15.57 -4.42
N ASN A 139 10.14 -16.07 -4.87
CA ASN A 139 11.32 -15.25 -5.16
C ASN A 139 11.53 -15.01 -6.67
N GLU A 140 10.59 -15.43 -7.50
CA GLU A 140 10.58 -15.07 -8.92
C GLU A 140 10.36 -13.57 -9.04
N GLU A 141 11.35 -12.93 -9.62
CA GLU A 141 11.43 -11.47 -9.72
C GLU A 141 10.35 -10.90 -10.63
N ASN A 142 9.78 -9.78 -10.21
CA ASN A 142 8.72 -9.12 -10.95
C ASN A 142 9.23 -8.51 -12.26
N ILE A 143 8.45 -8.62 -13.32
CA ILE A 143 8.74 -7.93 -14.59
C ILE A 143 7.69 -6.85 -14.88
N TYR A 144 8.13 -5.83 -15.60
CA TYR A 144 7.25 -4.77 -16.09
C TYR A 144 7.44 -4.60 -17.58
N ILE A 145 6.39 -4.78 -18.38
CA ILE A 145 6.47 -4.81 -19.83
C ILE A 145 5.89 -3.54 -20.46
N TYR A 146 6.42 -3.19 -21.62
CA TYR A 146 6.08 -2.03 -22.43
C TYR A 146 5.66 -2.50 -23.82
N ASP A 147 4.54 -2.02 -24.33
CA ASP A 147 3.95 -2.44 -25.60
C ASP A 147 4.61 -1.80 -26.82
N SER A 148 5.33 -0.70 -26.64
CA SER A 148 5.96 0.03 -27.74
C SER A 148 7.32 0.61 -27.36
N LYS A 149 8.15 0.91 -28.36
CA LYS A 149 9.41 1.65 -28.18
C LYS A 149 9.19 2.96 -27.44
N LYS A 150 8.13 3.69 -27.80
CA LYS A 150 7.76 4.97 -27.16
C LYS A 150 7.48 4.82 -25.67
N SER A 151 6.68 3.83 -25.27
CA SER A 151 6.34 3.61 -23.85
C SER A 151 7.58 3.16 -23.05
N TYR A 152 8.47 2.38 -23.67
CA TYR A 152 9.73 1.99 -23.07
C TYR A 152 10.68 3.18 -22.86
N GLU A 153 10.87 4.03 -23.88
CA GLU A 153 11.69 5.24 -23.77
C GLU A 153 11.16 6.23 -22.73
N GLN A 154 9.84 6.36 -22.62
CA GLN A 154 9.22 7.18 -21.57
C GLN A 154 9.51 6.69 -20.15
N ALA A 155 9.83 5.42 -19.95
CA ALA A 155 10.22 4.86 -18.66
C ALA A 155 11.65 5.22 -18.23
N ALA A 156 12.50 5.79 -19.11
CA ALA A 156 13.89 6.11 -18.80
C ALA A 156 14.06 6.99 -17.54
N TYR A 157 13.18 7.98 -17.35
CA TYR A 157 13.21 8.82 -16.16
C TYR A 157 12.92 8.02 -14.88
N SER A 158 11.92 7.16 -14.90
CA SER A 158 11.60 6.33 -13.72
C SER A 158 12.70 5.30 -13.44
N THR A 159 13.35 4.79 -14.47
CA THR A 159 14.49 3.89 -14.34
C THR A 159 15.70 4.61 -13.77
N SER A 160 15.99 5.85 -14.22
CA SER A 160 17.07 6.66 -13.65
C SER A 160 16.84 6.95 -12.16
N LEU A 161 15.60 7.25 -11.74
CA LEU A 161 15.26 7.45 -10.32
C LEU A 161 15.54 6.20 -9.48
N ARG A 162 15.25 5.00 -10.00
CA ARG A 162 15.58 3.74 -9.31
C ARG A 162 17.08 3.54 -9.19
N ASN A 163 17.81 3.66 -10.30
CA ASN A 163 19.26 3.47 -10.34
C ASN A 163 19.99 4.46 -9.41
N ASN A 164 19.57 5.73 -9.40
CA ASN A 164 20.11 6.76 -8.50
C ASN A 164 19.88 6.46 -7.01
N ASN A 165 18.92 5.61 -6.69
CA ASN A 165 18.60 5.17 -5.33
C ASN A 165 19.00 3.69 -5.09
N ASN A 166 19.97 3.16 -5.81
CA ASN A 166 20.52 1.82 -5.66
C ASN A 166 19.49 0.67 -5.87
N ILE A 167 18.41 0.92 -6.58
CA ILE A 167 17.42 -0.09 -6.95
C ILE A 167 17.79 -0.64 -8.32
N LYS A 168 18.19 -1.91 -8.37
CA LYS A 168 18.68 -2.57 -9.58
C LYS A 168 17.53 -2.97 -10.49
N VAL A 169 17.62 -2.50 -11.74
CA VAL A 169 16.68 -2.84 -12.82
C VAL A 169 17.47 -3.46 -13.96
N LYS A 170 17.07 -4.65 -14.42
CA LYS A 170 17.61 -5.30 -15.61
C LYS A 170 16.67 -5.03 -16.77
N GLU A 171 17.20 -4.54 -17.90
CA GLU A 171 16.46 -4.44 -19.14
C GLU A 171 16.24 -5.82 -19.75
N LEU A 172 15.06 -6.04 -20.31
CA LEU A 172 14.68 -7.28 -20.99
C LEU A 172 14.26 -6.99 -22.42
N ASN A 173 14.85 -7.70 -23.37
CA ASN A 173 14.38 -7.73 -24.74
C ASN A 173 13.18 -8.69 -24.89
N LYS A 174 12.58 -8.69 -26.08
CA LYS A 174 11.37 -9.49 -26.37
C LYS A 174 11.58 -10.99 -26.17
N ARG A 175 12.77 -11.51 -26.52
CA ARG A 175 13.10 -12.94 -26.37
C ARG A 175 13.24 -13.30 -24.88
N GLU A 176 13.98 -12.50 -24.12
CA GLU A 176 14.14 -12.72 -22.69
C GLU A 176 12.79 -12.72 -21.93
N ILE A 177 11.85 -11.83 -22.32
CA ILE A 177 10.50 -11.83 -21.75
C ILE A 177 9.77 -13.13 -22.08
N HIS A 178 9.84 -13.59 -23.35
CA HIS A 178 9.22 -14.84 -23.76
C HIS A 178 9.82 -16.04 -23.04
N ASP A 179 11.14 -16.09 -22.88
CA ASP A 179 11.83 -17.16 -22.16
C ASP A 179 11.41 -17.23 -20.67
N LEU A 180 11.13 -16.06 -20.04
CA LEU A 180 10.65 -15.96 -18.68
C LEU A 180 9.15 -16.31 -18.54
N GLU A 181 8.32 -15.89 -19.49
CA GLU A 181 6.86 -16.00 -19.48
C GLU A 181 6.33 -16.42 -20.85
N PRO A 182 6.46 -17.71 -21.21
CA PRO A 182 6.16 -18.20 -22.55
C PRO A 182 4.68 -18.14 -22.95
N ASN A 183 3.77 -18.10 -21.97
CA ASN A 183 2.32 -18.07 -22.23
C ASN A 183 1.79 -16.65 -22.50
N LEU A 184 2.61 -15.61 -22.32
CA LEU A 184 2.16 -14.26 -22.67
C LEU A 184 2.06 -14.09 -24.18
N ALA A 185 0.97 -13.48 -24.63
CA ALA A 185 0.87 -13.02 -26.01
C ALA A 185 1.98 -12.00 -26.31
N SER A 186 2.53 -12.07 -27.52
CA SER A 186 3.68 -11.24 -27.94
C SER A 186 3.29 -9.77 -28.21
N VAL A 187 2.58 -9.13 -27.29
CA VAL A 187 2.08 -7.75 -27.36
C VAL A 187 3.03 -6.72 -26.74
N TYR A 188 4.24 -7.11 -26.42
CA TYR A 188 5.25 -6.28 -25.77
C TYR A 188 6.44 -6.01 -26.70
N TYR A 189 7.09 -4.87 -26.50
CA TYR A 189 8.32 -4.45 -27.19
C TYR A 189 9.57 -4.78 -26.37
N ALA A 190 9.59 -4.43 -25.09
CA ALA A 190 10.68 -4.62 -24.14
C ALA A 190 10.13 -4.64 -22.70
N GLY A 191 10.98 -4.89 -21.72
CA GLY A 191 10.60 -4.91 -20.32
C GLY A 191 11.72 -4.55 -19.36
N HIS A 192 11.36 -4.43 -18.10
CA HIS A 192 12.26 -4.33 -16.97
C HIS A 192 12.02 -5.48 -15.98
N LEU A 193 13.09 -6.05 -15.46
CA LEU A 193 13.05 -6.98 -14.35
C LEU A 193 13.60 -6.26 -13.11
N PHE A 194 12.86 -6.34 -12.02
CA PHE A 194 13.23 -5.72 -10.74
C PHE A 194 14.02 -6.70 -9.90
N VAL A 195 15.35 -6.55 -9.92
CA VAL A 195 16.28 -7.51 -9.33
C VAL A 195 16.08 -7.64 -7.83
N GLY A 196 15.94 -8.88 -7.36
CA GLY A 196 15.75 -9.22 -5.95
C GLY A 196 14.33 -9.02 -5.43
N SER A 197 13.37 -8.61 -6.26
CA SER A 197 11.98 -8.50 -5.83
C SER A 197 11.37 -9.88 -5.55
N ARG A 198 10.35 -9.91 -4.68
CA ARG A 198 9.59 -11.11 -4.33
C ARG A 198 8.08 -10.82 -4.35
N HIS A 199 7.27 -11.86 -4.34
CA HIS A 199 5.82 -11.73 -4.32
C HIS A 199 5.16 -12.78 -3.44
N THR A 200 3.85 -12.64 -3.25
CA THR A 200 3.05 -13.62 -2.51
C THR A 200 1.94 -14.19 -3.40
N THR A 201 1.63 -15.47 -3.19
CA THR A 201 0.47 -16.12 -3.81
C THR A 201 -0.81 -15.99 -2.98
N ASN A 202 -0.68 -15.58 -1.70
CA ASN A 202 -1.84 -15.42 -0.81
C ASN A 202 -1.59 -14.35 0.27
N PRO A 203 -1.85 -13.06 -0.03
CA PRO A 203 -1.64 -11.98 0.93
C PRO A 203 -2.55 -12.07 2.15
N LEU A 204 -3.76 -12.61 2.00
CA LEU A 204 -4.68 -12.77 3.13
C LEU A 204 -4.17 -13.81 4.12
N ALA A 205 -3.63 -14.93 3.64
CA ALA A 205 -3.04 -15.95 4.51
C ALA A 205 -1.85 -15.39 5.31
N ILE A 206 -0.97 -14.62 4.67
CA ILE A 206 0.14 -13.95 5.38
C ILE A 206 -0.40 -13.00 6.46
N SER A 207 -1.39 -12.15 6.12
CA SER A 207 -2.00 -11.23 7.08
C SER A 207 -2.60 -11.96 8.28
N LYS A 208 -3.32 -13.07 8.03
CA LYS A 208 -3.93 -13.91 9.07
C LYS A 208 -2.87 -14.56 9.94
N LYS A 209 -1.80 -15.10 9.37
CA LYS A 209 -0.72 -15.74 10.12
C LYS A 209 0.00 -14.77 11.06
N ILE A 210 0.27 -13.53 10.61
CA ILE A 210 0.85 -12.50 11.47
C ILE A 210 -0.14 -12.11 12.59
N PHE A 211 -1.43 -11.99 12.25
CA PHE A 211 -2.47 -11.69 13.22
C PHE A 211 -2.66 -12.81 14.25
N GLU A 212 -2.66 -14.08 13.83
CA GLU A 212 -2.69 -15.24 14.72
C GLU A 212 -1.53 -15.22 15.70
N SER A 213 -0.31 -14.99 15.20
CA SER A 213 0.89 -14.87 16.05
C SER A 213 0.80 -13.70 17.05
N PHE A 214 0.20 -12.57 16.64
CA PHE A 214 -0.10 -11.45 17.54
C PHE A 214 -1.05 -11.89 18.68
N LEU A 215 -2.10 -12.65 18.40
CA LEU A 215 -3.04 -13.15 19.40
C LEU A 215 -2.37 -14.18 20.34
N GLU A 216 -1.62 -15.12 19.77
CA GLU A 216 -0.87 -16.14 20.53
C GLU A 216 0.13 -15.49 21.50
N GLY A 217 0.71 -14.35 21.13
CA GLY A 217 1.56 -13.54 21.99
C GLY A 217 0.84 -12.73 23.07
N GLY A 218 -0.50 -12.87 23.22
CA GLY A 218 -1.31 -12.17 24.22
C GLY A 218 -1.92 -10.86 23.76
N GLY A 219 -1.90 -10.56 22.46
CA GLY A 219 -2.63 -9.44 21.89
C GLY A 219 -4.14 -9.65 21.92
N GLU A 220 -4.91 -8.58 21.97
CA GLU A 220 -6.37 -8.62 21.95
C GLU A 220 -6.92 -8.05 20.64
N PHE A 221 -8.06 -8.58 20.17
CA PHE A 221 -8.78 -8.05 19.01
C PHE A 221 -10.22 -7.70 19.38
N ILE A 222 -10.63 -6.47 19.05
CA ILE A 222 -12.01 -6.01 19.18
C ILE A 222 -12.58 -5.72 17.79
N ASN A 223 -13.54 -6.56 17.36
CA ASN A 223 -14.20 -6.40 16.08
C ASN A 223 -15.35 -5.39 16.20
N LYS A 224 -15.02 -4.11 16.29
CA LYS A 224 -15.97 -2.99 16.39
C LYS A 224 -15.44 -1.74 15.68
N ASN A 225 -16.38 -0.85 15.30
CA ASN A 225 -16.02 0.48 14.82
C ASN A 225 -15.59 1.39 15.95
N VAL A 226 -14.58 2.22 15.73
CA VAL A 226 -14.27 3.36 16.60
C VAL A 226 -15.08 4.54 16.11
N ASP A 227 -16.07 4.94 16.87
CA ASP A 227 -17.01 6.00 16.50
C ASP A 227 -16.50 7.38 16.92
N ASN A 228 -15.78 7.44 18.02
CA ASN A 228 -15.21 8.68 18.54
C ASN A 228 -13.87 8.42 19.24
N LEU A 229 -13.01 9.44 19.22
CA LEU A 229 -11.74 9.48 19.89
C LEU A 229 -11.61 10.82 20.59
N THR A 230 -11.43 10.78 21.90
CA THR A 230 -11.15 11.97 22.72
C THR A 230 -9.81 11.80 23.42
N SER A 231 -9.06 12.87 23.53
CA SER A 231 -7.74 12.85 24.11
C SER A 231 -7.65 13.82 25.30
N SER A 232 -7.06 13.36 26.40
CA SER A 232 -6.54 14.20 27.47
C SER A 232 -5.02 14.23 27.43
N GLN A 233 -4.38 14.92 28.36
CA GLN A 233 -2.93 14.94 28.44
C GLN A 233 -2.33 13.57 28.83
N GLU A 234 -3.10 12.74 29.54
CA GLU A 234 -2.63 11.47 30.11
C GLU A 234 -3.16 10.24 29.38
N LEU A 235 -4.43 10.26 28.95
CA LEU A 235 -5.12 9.09 28.40
C LEU A 235 -5.89 9.44 27.12
N ILE A 236 -6.05 8.41 26.30
CA ILE A 236 -6.89 8.46 25.10
C ILE A 236 -8.12 7.58 25.35
N GLU A 237 -9.32 8.12 25.17
CA GLU A 237 -10.57 7.39 25.28
C GLU A 237 -11.14 7.12 23.87
N LEU A 238 -11.37 5.84 23.57
CA LEU A 238 -12.04 5.38 22.36
C LEU A 238 -13.48 4.99 22.68
N SER A 239 -14.43 5.51 21.90
CA SER A 239 -15.83 5.11 21.96
C SER A 239 -16.13 4.06 20.90
N LEU A 240 -16.63 2.90 21.34
CA LEU A 240 -16.99 1.74 20.51
C LEU A 240 -18.47 1.43 20.74
N GLN A 241 -19.36 2.10 20.01
CA GLN A 241 -20.80 2.11 20.29
C GLN A 241 -21.08 2.64 21.72
N GLU A 242 -21.65 1.81 22.59
CA GLU A 242 -21.96 2.21 23.97
C GLU A 242 -20.80 2.06 24.97
N LYS A 243 -19.70 1.40 24.54
CA LYS A 243 -18.53 1.13 25.38
C LYS A 243 -17.44 2.18 25.16
N LYS A 244 -16.89 2.70 26.25
CA LYS A 244 -15.71 3.58 26.25
C LYS A 244 -14.54 2.83 26.86
N ILE A 245 -13.40 2.87 26.21
CA ILE A 245 -12.16 2.22 26.66
C ILE A 245 -11.03 3.24 26.63
N LYS A 246 -10.22 3.24 27.67
CA LYS A 246 -9.08 4.15 27.83
C LYS A 246 -7.78 3.42 27.57
N PHE A 247 -6.84 4.11 26.96
CA PHE A 247 -5.50 3.61 26.63
C PHE A 247 -4.46 4.69 26.93
N ASP A 248 -3.23 4.27 27.23
CA ASP A 248 -2.11 5.18 27.41
C ASP A 248 -1.68 5.80 26.07
N GLN A 249 -1.68 4.99 25.01
CA GLN A 249 -1.33 5.42 23.65
C GLN A 249 -2.28 4.83 22.62
N VAL A 250 -2.43 5.53 21.48
CA VAL A 250 -3.22 5.06 20.34
C VAL A 250 -2.42 5.22 19.05
N VAL A 251 -2.49 4.20 18.19
CA VAL A 251 -1.94 4.24 16.82
C VAL A 251 -3.09 4.20 15.81
N ILE A 252 -3.20 5.21 14.94
CA ILE A 252 -4.21 5.27 13.89
C ILE A 252 -3.65 4.67 12.59
N CYS A 253 -4.19 3.49 12.22
CA CYS A 253 -3.81 2.69 11.06
C CYS A 253 -4.99 2.45 10.09
N THR A 254 -6.03 3.30 10.12
CA THR A 254 -7.31 3.08 9.41
C THR A 254 -7.27 3.42 7.91
N GLY A 255 -6.07 3.46 7.31
CA GLY A 255 -5.89 3.65 5.87
C GLY A 255 -6.59 4.92 5.36
N ALA A 256 -7.47 4.79 4.37
CA ALA A 256 -8.18 5.91 3.76
C ALA A 256 -9.18 6.62 4.69
N TRP A 257 -9.53 6.01 5.82
CA TRP A 257 -10.43 6.58 6.83
C TRP A 257 -9.70 7.31 7.97
N SER A 258 -8.37 7.34 7.97
CA SER A 258 -7.56 7.92 9.06
C SER A 258 -7.80 9.42 9.26
N LYS A 259 -8.18 10.14 8.21
CA LYS A 259 -8.46 11.60 8.27
C LYS A 259 -9.55 11.95 9.29
N SER A 260 -10.61 11.15 9.39
CA SER A 260 -11.71 11.42 10.32
C SER A 260 -11.28 11.29 11.78
N LEU A 261 -10.51 10.25 12.10
CA LEU A 261 -10.00 10.05 13.47
C LEU A 261 -8.94 11.09 13.84
N ALA A 262 -8.04 11.45 12.90
CA ALA A 262 -7.06 12.50 13.12
C ALA A 262 -7.72 13.86 13.43
N LYS A 263 -8.79 14.20 12.72
CA LYS A 263 -9.56 15.44 12.97
C LYS A 263 -10.17 15.51 14.38
N MET A 264 -10.53 14.38 14.98
CA MET A 264 -11.07 14.35 16.34
C MET A 264 -10.04 14.79 17.40
N ILE A 265 -8.75 14.73 17.05
CA ILE A 265 -7.63 15.18 17.88
C ILE A 265 -7.17 16.59 17.53
N GLY A 266 -7.68 17.15 16.44
CA GLY A 266 -7.28 18.47 15.93
C GLY A 266 -6.23 18.45 14.81
N ASP A 267 -5.82 17.26 14.31
CA ASP A 267 -4.93 17.14 13.18
C ASP A 267 -5.72 17.03 11.86
N ASP A 268 -5.45 17.89 10.89
CA ASP A 268 -6.07 17.84 9.56
C ASP A 268 -5.05 17.56 8.46
N PHE A 269 -5.07 16.34 7.97
CA PHE A 269 -4.20 15.89 6.89
C PHE A 269 -4.93 15.93 5.53
N PRO A 270 -4.23 16.29 4.45
CA PRO A 270 -4.77 16.28 3.08
C PRO A 270 -4.85 14.84 2.53
N LEU A 271 -5.44 13.92 3.31
CA LEU A 271 -5.64 12.53 2.91
C LEU A 271 -6.86 12.42 2.00
N ASP A 272 -6.69 11.71 0.89
CA ASP A 272 -7.74 11.31 -0.03
C ASP A 272 -7.58 9.84 -0.40
N THR A 273 -8.31 9.34 -1.38
CA THR A 273 -8.24 7.95 -1.81
C THR A 273 -8.11 7.80 -3.32
N GLU A 274 -7.18 6.94 -3.72
CA GLU A 274 -7.12 6.37 -5.05
C GLU A 274 -7.76 4.98 -5.02
N ARG A 275 -8.80 4.79 -5.82
CA ARG A 275 -9.51 3.50 -5.91
C ARG A 275 -8.76 2.59 -6.88
N GLY A 276 -8.37 1.42 -6.39
CA GLY A 276 -7.74 0.36 -7.17
C GLY A 276 -8.69 -0.80 -7.37
N TYR A 277 -8.49 -1.54 -8.44
CA TYR A 277 -9.39 -2.63 -8.84
C TYR A 277 -8.62 -3.91 -9.05
N HIS A 278 -9.28 -5.06 -8.84
CA HIS A 278 -8.80 -6.30 -9.42
C HIS A 278 -9.93 -7.15 -10.00
N VAL A 279 -9.55 -8.00 -10.94
CA VAL A 279 -10.34 -9.11 -11.48
C VAL A 279 -9.57 -10.39 -11.18
N LEU A 280 -10.22 -11.35 -10.59
CA LEU A 280 -9.72 -12.70 -10.38
C LEU A 280 -10.31 -13.62 -11.44
N PHE A 281 -9.45 -14.31 -12.17
CA PHE A 281 -9.82 -15.30 -13.16
C PHE A 281 -9.63 -16.69 -12.58
N ASP A 282 -10.57 -17.58 -12.86
CA ASP A 282 -10.43 -18.97 -12.51
C ASP A 282 -9.32 -19.61 -13.34
N SER A 283 -8.47 -20.42 -12.71
CA SER A 283 -7.40 -21.13 -13.39
C SER A 283 -6.90 -22.29 -12.54
N ASP A 284 -7.07 -23.49 -13.07
CA ASP A 284 -6.53 -24.72 -12.50
C ASP A 284 -5.04 -24.94 -12.91
N LYS A 285 -4.55 -24.11 -13.82
CA LYS A 285 -3.19 -24.21 -14.36
C LYS A 285 -2.35 -23.01 -13.94
N LYS A 286 -1.06 -23.25 -13.75
CA LYS A 286 -0.07 -22.20 -13.63
C LYS A 286 0.21 -21.61 -15.01
N LEU A 287 -0.34 -20.43 -15.32
CA LEU A 287 -0.16 -19.77 -16.61
C LEU A 287 0.98 -18.76 -16.62
N ILE A 288 1.33 -18.18 -15.48
CA ILE A 288 2.45 -17.23 -15.34
C ILE A 288 3.34 -17.64 -14.17
N ASN A 289 4.63 -17.34 -14.29
CA ASN A 289 5.62 -17.74 -13.30
C ASN A 289 5.88 -16.66 -12.25
N ARG A 290 5.68 -15.40 -12.60
CA ARG A 290 5.98 -14.21 -11.80
C ARG A 290 4.96 -13.10 -12.01
N PRO A 291 4.91 -12.07 -11.16
CA PRO A 291 4.10 -10.90 -11.43
C PRO A 291 4.55 -10.17 -12.70
N VAL A 292 3.60 -9.94 -13.60
CA VAL A 292 3.80 -9.24 -14.87
C VAL A 292 3.03 -7.93 -14.86
N GLY A 293 3.72 -6.81 -14.69
CA GLY A 293 3.13 -5.48 -14.81
C GLY A 293 3.04 -5.05 -16.27
N TRP A 294 1.94 -4.45 -16.66
CA TRP A 294 1.75 -3.89 -18.00
C TRP A 294 1.57 -2.38 -17.95
N SER A 295 2.57 -1.65 -18.48
CA SER A 295 2.66 -0.19 -18.38
C SER A 295 1.44 0.53 -18.96
N THR A 296 1.00 0.15 -20.15
CA THR A 296 -0.10 0.81 -20.87
C THR A 296 -1.46 0.65 -20.19
N SER A 297 -1.66 -0.47 -19.50
CA SER A 297 -2.94 -0.79 -18.85
C SER A 297 -2.92 -0.54 -17.33
N GLY A 298 -1.74 -0.36 -16.73
CA GLY A 298 -1.56 0.03 -15.34
C GLY A 298 -2.02 -1.02 -14.33
N PHE A 299 -1.85 -2.31 -14.64
CA PHE A 299 -2.11 -3.42 -13.72
C PHE A 299 -1.01 -4.49 -13.80
N TYR A 300 -0.99 -5.35 -12.78
CA TYR A 300 -0.19 -6.56 -12.73
C TYR A 300 -1.06 -7.79 -12.90
N LEU A 301 -0.57 -8.79 -13.63
CA LEU A 301 -1.05 -10.17 -13.57
C LEU A 301 -0.20 -10.93 -12.57
N VAL A 302 -0.86 -11.67 -11.68
CA VAL A 302 -0.18 -12.48 -10.64
C VAL A 302 -0.87 -13.82 -10.50
N GLN A 303 -0.09 -14.91 -10.51
CA GLN A 303 -0.58 -16.25 -10.16
C GLN A 303 -0.84 -16.32 -8.66
N MET A 304 -2.08 -16.59 -8.32
CA MET A 304 -2.54 -16.79 -6.94
C MET A 304 -2.84 -18.28 -6.72
N GLU A 305 -3.01 -18.68 -5.46
CA GLU A 305 -3.54 -20.03 -5.14
C GLU A 305 -4.96 -20.23 -5.67
N GLU A 306 -5.76 -19.18 -5.73
CA GLU A 306 -7.17 -19.20 -6.13
C GLU A 306 -7.41 -18.90 -7.61
N GLY A 307 -6.35 -18.74 -8.44
CA GLY A 307 -6.45 -18.40 -9.86
C GLY A 307 -5.45 -17.32 -10.29
N ILE A 308 -5.78 -16.53 -11.30
CA ILE A 308 -4.94 -15.42 -11.76
C ILE A 308 -5.61 -14.09 -11.46
N ARG A 309 -4.90 -13.22 -10.75
CA ARG A 309 -5.37 -11.89 -10.40
C ARG A 309 -4.77 -10.84 -11.34
N ALA A 310 -5.63 -10.04 -11.97
CA ALA A 310 -5.25 -8.80 -12.65
C ALA A 310 -5.56 -7.62 -11.72
N ALA A 311 -4.57 -7.01 -11.09
CA ALA A 311 -4.75 -5.98 -10.07
C ALA A 311 -4.01 -4.68 -10.39
N GLY A 312 -4.70 -3.55 -10.33
CA GLY A 312 -4.08 -2.26 -10.61
C GLY A 312 -5.07 -1.14 -10.82
N THR A 313 -4.74 -0.29 -11.77
CA THR A 313 -5.47 0.91 -12.18
C THR A 313 -5.72 1.92 -11.06
N VAL A 314 -6.08 3.14 -11.42
CA VAL A 314 -6.38 4.22 -10.49
C VAL A 314 -7.70 4.88 -10.90
N GLU A 315 -8.58 5.09 -9.92
CA GLU A 315 -9.75 5.95 -10.07
C GLU A 315 -9.81 6.95 -8.92
N ILE A 316 -9.91 8.23 -9.25
CA ILE A 316 -10.07 9.31 -8.28
C ILE A 316 -11.56 9.69 -8.24
N ALA A 317 -12.28 9.21 -7.24
CA ALA A 317 -13.74 9.38 -7.10
C ALA A 317 -14.22 9.35 -5.63
N GLY A 318 -13.31 9.46 -4.67
CA GLY A 318 -13.59 9.50 -3.24
C GLY A 318 -13.98 8.16 -2.62
N LEU A 319 -14.25 8.20 -1.31
CA LEU A 319 -14.48 6.99 -0.48
C LEU A 319 -15.78 6.26 -0.78
N ASN A 320 -16.87 7.01 -1.03
CA ASN A 320 -18.26 6.48 -0.90
C ASN A 320 -18.87 6.02 -2.23
N LYS A 321 -18.24 6.32 -3.36
CA LYS A 321 -18.78 5.92 -4.67
C LYS A 321 -18.78 4.40 -4.82
N PRO A 322 -19.82 3.78 -5.40
CA PRO A 322 -19.84 2.32 -5.63
C PRO A 322 -18.76 1.88 -6.61
N LEU A 323 -18.51 0.57 -6.68
CA LEU A 323 -17.59 -0.05 -7.63
C LEU A 323 -17.95 0.36 -9.07
N ASN A 324 -16.95 0.71 -9.86
CA ASN A 324 -17.12 1.11 -11.26
C ASN A 324 -16.94 -0.09 -12.20
N GLN A 325 -18.05 -0.64 -12.70
CA GLN A 325 -18.04 -1.81 -13.57
C GLN A 325 -17.23 -1.61 -14.86
N LYS A 326 -17.16 -0.37 -15.38
CA LYS A 326 -16.35 -0.06 -16.58
C LYS A 326 -14.86 -0.32 -16.35
N ARG A 327 -14.37 -0.11 -15.10
CA ARG A 327 -12.98 -0.40 -14.73
C ARG A 327 -12.72 -1.91 -14.69
N ILE A 328 -13.65 -2.67 -14.14
CA ILE A 328 -13.59 -4.14 -14.13
C ILE A 328 -13.53 -4.68 -15.56
N ASN A 329 -14.47 -4.27 -16.42
CA ASN A 329 -14.53 -4.72 -17.80
C ASN A 329 -13.26 -4.34 -18.59
N MET A 330 -12.69 -3.15 -18.32
CA MET A 330 -11.44 -2.72 -18.93
C MET A 330 -10.29 -3.62 -18.53
N ILE A 331 -10.13 -3.93 -17.23
CA ILE A 331 -9.07 -4.82 -16.73
C ILE A 331 -9.22 -6.21 -17.35
N GLU A 332 -10.44 -6.77 -17.37
CA GLU A 332 -10.71 -8.07 -17.98
C GLU A 332 -10.30 -8.08 -19.47
N ASN A 333 -10.79 -7.13 -20.25
CA ASN A 333 -10.52 -7.07 -21.69
C ASN A 333 -9.01 -6.92 -21.97
N GLN A 334 -8.29 -6.12 -21.18
CA GLN A 334 -6.86 -5.95 -21.36
C GLN A 334 -6.07 -7.18 -20.88
N ALA A 335 -6.47 -7.80 -19.75
CA ALA A 335 -5.82 -9.01 -19.26
C ALA A 335 -5.89 -10.16 -20.29
N ARG A 336 -7.04 -10.35 -20.96
CA ARG A 336 -7.22 -11.36 -22.03
C ARG A 336 -6.38 -11.06 -23.27
N LYS A 337 -5.99 -9.82 -23.54
CA LYS A 337 -5.07 -9.50 -24.64
C LYS A 337 -3.66 -9.99 -24.39
N ILE A 338 -3.20 -9.88 -23.14
CA ILE A 338 -1.83 -10.26 -22.77
C ILE A 338 -1.72 -11.74 -22.39
N LEU A 339 -2.80 -12.31 -21.83
CA LEU A 339 -2.87 -13.72 -21.46
C LEU A 339 -4.20 -14.32 -21.97
N PRO A 340 -4.24 -14.76 -23.26
CA PRO A 340 -5.48 -15.24 -23.89
C PRO A 340 -6.09 -16.46 -23.24
N GLU A 341 -5.30 -17.30 -22.56
CA GLU A 341 -5.72 -18.54 -21.91
C GLU A 341 -6.43 -18.33 -20.56
N LEU A 342 -6.68 -17.08 -20.15
CA LEU A 342 -7.43 -16.79 -18.91
C LEU A 342 -8.81 -17.44 -18.94
N GLY A 343 -9.12 -18.14 -17.86
CA GLY A 343 -10.44 -18.75 -17.62
C GLY A 343 -11.55 -17.70 -17.39
N PRO A 344 -12.72 -18.12 -16.94
CA PRO A 344 -13.82 -17.21 -16.62
C PRO A 344 -13.48 -16.29 -15.45
N VAL A 345 -14.16 -15.15 -15.36
CA VAL A 345 -14.04 -14.25 -14.21
C VAL A 345 -14.71 -14.92 -12.99
N LYS A 346 -13.92 -15.13 -11.94
CA LYS A 346 -14.38 -15.71 -10.68
C LYS A 346 -14.92 -14.64 -9.72
N SER A 347 -14.23 -13.51 -9.64
CA SER A 347 -14.64 -12.38 -8.80
C SER A 347 -14.01 -11.06 -9.25
N SER A 348 -14.54 -9.96 -8.73
CA SER A 348 -13.98 -8.63 -8.88
C SER A 348 -14.03 -7.87 -7.57
N TRP A 349 -13.12 -6.91 -7.41
CA TRP A 349 -12.97 -6.19 -6.15
C TRP A 349 -12.46 -4.76 -6.38
N MET A 350 -12.77 -3.88 -5.44
CA MET A 350 -12.29 -2.51 -5.41
C MET A 350 -11.83 -2.13 -4.01
N GLY A 351 -10.61 -1.57 -3.92
CA GLY A 351 -10.04 -1.04 -2.70
C GLY A 351 -9.77 0.45 -2.73
N ARG A 352 -9.50 1.00 -1.56
CA ARG A 352 -9.28 2.42 -1.34
C ARG A 352 -7.87 2.64 -0.81
N ARG A 353 -6.95 3.07 -1.69
CA ARG A 353 -5.58 3.38 -1.33
C ARG A 353 -5.54 4.74 -0.63
N PRO A 354 -4.98 4.83 0.58
CA PRO A 354 -4.86 6.10 1.29
C PRO A 354 -3.78 6.96 0.65
N THR A 355 -4.15 8.06 0.01
CA THR A 355 -3.23 8.86 -0.80
C THR A 355 -3.07 10.26 -0.26
N LEU A 356 -1.81 10.65 -0.01
CA LEU A 356 -1.42 12.01 0.33
C LEU A 356 -0.85 12.72 -0.90
N PRO A 357 -0.98 14.06 -1.01
CA PRO A 357 -0.54 14.78 -2.21
C PRO A 357 0.96 14.70 -2.51
N ASP A 358 1.76 14.38 -1.51
CA ASP A 358 3.22 14.22 -1.62
C ASP A 358 3.66 12.75 -1.76
N ALA A 359 2.70 11.83 -1.98
CA ALA A 359 2.93 10.41 -2.18
C ALA A 359 3.72 9.69 -1.07
N LYS A 360 3.87 10.29 0.11
CA LYS A 360 4.58 9.71 1.26
C LYS A 360 3.60 9.36 2.37
N PRO A 361 3.75 8.22 3.08
CA PRO A 361 2.93 7.92 4.25
C PRO A 361 3.15 8.92 5.39
N ILE A 362 2.25 8.93 6.35
CA ILE A 362 2.42 9.58 7.65
C ILE A 362 2.82 8.50 8.64
N ILE A 363 4.01 8.66 9.23
CA ILE A 363 4.57 7.77 10.26
C ILE A 363 5.16 8.68 11.34
N GLY A 364 4.53 8.71 12.52
CA GLY A 364 5.02 9.57 13.60
C GLY A 364 3.96 9.92 14.63
N ARG A 365 4.37 10.71 15.64
CA ARG A 365 3.48 11.21 16.68
C ARG A 365 2.66 12.39 16.19
N SER A 366 1.43 12.49 16.70
CA SER A 366 0.56 13.64 16.48
C SER A 366 1.22 14.94 16.98
N PRO A 367 1.15 16.02 16.18
CA PRO A 367 1.53 17.35 16.66
C PRO A 367 0.71 17.87 17.84
N GLN A 368 -0.55 17.42 17.95
CA GLN A 368 -1.49 17.89 18.96
C GLN A 368 -1.44 17.05 20.25
N ASN A 369 -1.11 15.75 20.14
CA ASN A 369 -1.05 14.87 21.33
C ASN A 369 0.04 13.81 21.18
N LYS A 370 1.05 13.84 22.06
CA LYS A 370 2.19 12.91 22.06
C LYS A 370 1.80 11.42 22.26
N ASN A 371 0.63 11.14 22.81
CA ASN A 371 0.12 9.79 23.05
C ASN A 371 -0.61 9.21 21.84
N VAL A 372 -0.75 9.99 20.76
CA VAL A 372 -1.32 9.53 19.49
C VAL A 372 -0.25 9.42 18.45
N MET A 373 -0.23 8.31 17.73
CA MET A 373 0.66 8.04 16.62
C MET A 373 -0.12 7.74 15.35
N TYR A 374 0.48 7.99 14.22
CA TYR A 374 -0.08 7.78 12.89
C TYR A 374 0.76 6.82 12.07
N ALA A 375 0.09 5.89 11.38
CA ALA A 375 0.69 4.94 10.46
C ALA A 375 -0.27 4.70 9.28
N PHE A 376 -0.39 5.67 8.37
CA PHE A 376 -1.29 5.61 7.22
C PHE A 376 -0.79 6.42 6.02
N GLY A 377 -1.52 6.37 4.92
CA GLY A 377 -1.17 7.15 3.73
C GLY A 377 -0.21 6.46 2.76
N HIS A 378 -0.04 5.14 2.85
CA HIS A 378 0.94 4.35 2.12
C HIS A 378 0.61 4.12 0.64
N GLN A 379 -0.45 4.70 0.10
CA GLN A 379 -0.89 4.53 -1.29
C GLN A 379 -0.95 3.05 -1.73
N HIS A 380 -0.23 2.74 -2.84
CA HIS A 380 -0.15 1.40 -3.43
C HIS A 380 0.98 0.52 -2.84
N ILE A 381 1.84 1.08 -1.96
CA ILE A 381 2.99 0.37 -1.37
C ILE A 381 2.78 0.01 0.11
N GLY A 382 1.55 0.11 0.61
CA GLY A 382 1.25 -0.20 2.02
C GLY A 382 1.56 -1.64 2.41
N TRP A 383 1.37 -2.59 1.51
CA TRP A 383 1.79 -3.98 1.72
C TRP A 383 3.30 -4.06 1.96
N THR A 384 4.10 -3.47 1.08
CA THR A 384 5.56 -3.49 1.17
C THR A 384 6.07 -2.80 2.43
N LEU A 385 5.52 -1.64 2.77
CA LEU A 385 5.99 -0.81 3.89
C LEU A 385 5.41 -1.18 5.26
N ALA A 386 4.50 -2.16 5.35
CA ALA A 386 3.78 -2.43 6.60
C ALA A 386 4.70 -2.81 7.76
N ALA A 387 5.63 -3.73 7.54
CA ALA A 387 6.53 -4.20 8.60
C ALA A 387 7.50 -3.10 9.07
N VAL A 388 8.13 -2.35 8.14
CA VAL A 388 9.04 -1.25 8.52
C VAL A 388 8.30 -0.11 9.22
N THR A 389 7.04 0.15 8.84
CA THR A 389 6.17 1.11 9.53
C THR A 389 5.86 0.64 10.94
N GLY A 390 5.48 -0.62 11.12
CA GLY A 390 5.24 -1.20 12.45
C GLY A 390 6.46 -1.11 13.35
N LYS A 391 7.64 -1.39 12.80
CA LYS A 391 8.91 -1.26 13.52
C LYS A 391 9.20 0.18 13.93
N ALA A 392 8.95 1.15 13.03
CA ALA A 392 9.10 2.57 13.35
C ALA A 392 8.16 3.01 14.49
N ILE A 393 6.90 2.64 14.42
CA ILE A 393 5.90 2.96 15.46
C ILE A 393 6.29 2.32 16.80
N ASN A 394 6.80 1.10 16.78
CA ASN A 394 7.27 0.43 17.98
C ASN A 394 8.40 1.20 18.69
N GLU A 395 9.39 1.70 17.94
CA GLU A 395 10.45 2.52 18.53
C GLU A 395 9.90 3.84 19.09
N LEU A 396 9.01 4.49 18.35
CA LEU A 396 8.34 5.69 18.85
C LEU A 396 7.53 5.42 20.13
N ALA A 397 6.82 4.28 20.22
CA ALA A 397 6.05 3.92 21.41
C ALA A 397 6.95 3.74 22.65
N LYS A 398 8.16 3.21 22.49
CA LYS A 398 9.20 3.13 23.53
C LYS A 398 9.79 4.50 23.93
N GLY A 399 9.49 5.55 23.18
CA GLY A 399 10.12 6.88 23.37
C GLY A 399 11.48 7.03 22.71
N SER A 400 11.87 6.08 21.86
CA SER A 400 13.11 6.10 21.06
C SER A 400 12.87 6.50 19.61
N GLN A 401 13.96 6.78 18.87
CA GLN A 401 13.89 6.97 17.43
C GLN A 401 14.24 5.65 16.73
N PRO A 402 13.59 5.35 15.58
CA PRO A 402 14.02 4.24 14.74
C PRO A 402 15.50 4.37 14.32
N ASN A 403 16.15 3.25 14.06
CA ASN A 403 17.53 3.21 13.55
C ASN A 403 17.63 3.53 12.05
N PHE A 404 16.57 4.06 11.46
CA PHE A 404 16.49 4.59 10.10
C PHE A 404 15.67 5.88 10.09
N ASP A 405 15.92 6.73 9.10
CA ASP A 405 15.30 8.06 9.04
C ASP A 405 13.81 8.00 8.62
N ILE A 406 12.94 8.51 9.49
CA ILE A 406 11.51 8.70 9.22
C ILE A 406 11.10 10.17 9.15
N SER A 407 12.03 11.09 9.19
CA SER A 407 11.76 12.54 9.24
C SER A 407 10.91 13.02 8.05
N ALA A 408 11.17 12.48 6.86
CA ALA A 408 10.40 12.77 5.65
C ALA A 408 8.94 12.33 5.72
N PHE A 409 8.59 11.48 6.68
CA PHE A 409 7.24 10.90 6.89
C PHE A 409 6.52 11.50 8.10
N SER A 410 7.16 12.44 8.79
CA SER A 410 6.59 13.11 9.96
C SER A 410 5.25 13.77 9.64
N PRO A 411 4.24 13.66 10.54
CA PRO A 411 2.98 14.40 10.41
C PRO A 411 3.18 15.92 10.38
N ASN A 412 4.22 16.44 11.03
CA ASN A 412 4.53 17.89 11.09
C ASN A 412 4.76 18.54 9.72
N ARG A 413 5.01 17.74 8.65
CA ARG A 413 5.21 18.29 7.30
C ARG A 413 3.97 18.91 6.65
N PHE A 414 2.83 18.79 7.31
CA PHE A 414 1.55 19.37 6.86
C PHE A 414 1.06 20.54 7.72
N ASN A 415 1.78 20.88 8.78
CA ASN A 415 1.51 22.03 9.65
C ASN A 415 2.14 23.31 9.12
#